data_7037d6f533aaa0ff590c04ac549e57ef
#
_entry.id   7037d6f533aaa0ff590c04ac549e57ef
#
_cell.length_a   1.000
_cell.length_b   1.000
_cell.length_c   1.000
_cell.angle_alpha   90.00
_cell.angle_beta   90.00
_cell.angle_gamma   90.00
#
_symmetry.space_group_name_H-M   'P 1'
#
loop_
_entity.id
_entity.type
_entity.pdbx_description
1 polymer ?
#
loop_
_entity_poly.entity_id
_entity_poly.type
_entity_poly.pdbx_seq_one_letter_code
_entity_poly.pdbx_strand_id
1 'polypeptide(L)'
;VKVPSKNFPQIDIICDVIKKVLKNKKFSKIKKMISIVKYKENDDFTKKMSSVCDARLIWGGNETINKIKNFKTQERSKDVIFADRYSFSIINSEKILKNDSFELDLLLKRFYNDTYLVDQNACSSPRLIIWTGKKINKAKKKFWSELSKLVSKKYDLPEVAVVDKFSHLCKEIIKNPIVKKFEKFSNYIY
;
A
#
# COMPACT_ATOMS: atom_id res chain seq x y z
N VAL A 1 10.14 15.73 10.05
CA VAL A 1 9.78 14.48 9.35
C VAL A 1 11.05 13.85 8.75
N LYS A 2 11.28 12.57 9.00
CA LYS A 2 12.35 11.80 8.35
C LYS A 2 11.78 11.17 7.07
N VAL A 3 12.39 11.47 5.92
CA VAL A 3 12.05 10.82 4.64
C VAL A 3 12.92 9.58 4.41
N PRO A 4 12.49 8.63 3.56
CA PRO A 4 13.27 7.43 3.24
C PRO A 4 14.69 7.76 2.78
N SER A 5 15.65 6.92 3.18
CA SER A 5 17.05 7.06 2.77
C SER A 5 17.29 6.64 1.32
N LYS A 6 16.46 5.73 0.79
CA LYS A 6 16.47 5.36 -0.62
C LYS A 6 16.00 6.54 -1.48
N ASN A 7 16.50 6.61 -2.70
CA ASN A 7 16.08 7.64 -3.64
C ASN A 7 14.72 7.28 -4.23
N PHE A 8 13.75 8.15 -3.97
CA PHE A 8 12.42 8.13 -4.56
C PHE A 8 12.19 9.50 -5.18
N PRO A 9 12.29 9.65 -6.50
CA PRO A 9 12.13 10.94 -7.19
C PRO A 9 10.84 11.67 -6.82
N GLN A 10 9.76 10.94 -6.59
CA GLN A 10 8.47 11.51 -6.18
C GLN A 10 8.56 12.22 -4.82
N ILE A 11 9.32 11.65 -3.87
CA ILE A 11 9.50 12.24 -2.54
C ILE A 11 10.36 13.51 -2.64
N ASP A 12 11.40 13.49 -3.46
CA ASP A 12 12.25 14.66 -3.68
C ASP A 12 11.44 15.81 -4.32
N ILE A 13 10.57 15.51 -5.30
CA ILE A 13 9.65 16.50 -5.89
C ILE A 13 8.70 17.08 -4.83
N ILE A 14 8.09 16.25 -3.99
CA ILE A 14 7.21 16.70 -2.91
C ILE A 14 7.98 17.63 -1.94
N CYS A 15 9.17 17.23 -1.54
CA CYS A 15 10.02 18.04 -0.66
C CYS A 15 10.34 19.40 -1.28
N ASP A 16 10.64 19.45 -2.57
CA ASP A 16 10.95 20.69 -3.27
C ASP A 16 9.72 21.59 -3.44
N VAL A 17 8.56 21.03 -3.69
CA VAL A 17 7.29 21.78 -3.69
C VAL A 17 7.03 22.38 -2.30
N ILE A 18 7.19 21.61 -1.23
CA ILE A 18 7.05 22.12 0.14
C ILE A 18 8.03 23.26 0.40
N LYS A 19 9.31 23.10 0.03
CA LYS A 19 10.32 24.15 0.18
C LYS A 19 9.94 25.43 -0.59
N LYS A 20 9.43 25.29 -1.82
CA LYS A 20 8.97 26.43 -2.65
C LYS A 20 7.81 27.18 -1.98
N VAL A 21 6.81 26.45 -1.51
CA VAL A 21 5.64 27.01 -0.82
C VAL A 21 6.07 27.75 0.45
N LEU A 22 6.96 27.17 1.24
CA LEU A 22 7.46 27.72 2.49
C LEU A 22 8.39 28.96 2.30
N LYS A 23 8.81 29.28 1.08
CA LYS A 23 9.52 30.56 0.79
C LYS A 23 8.60 31.76 0.87
N ASN A 24 7.30 31.58 0.70
CA ASN A 24 6.34 32.67 0.80
C ASN A 24 6.27 33.19 2.25
N LYS A 25 6.38 34.51 2.44
CA LYS A 25 6.33 35.19 3.75
C LYS A 25 5.08 34.84 4.56
N LYS A 26 3.93 34.60 3.89
CA LYS A 26 2.68 34.16 4.50
C LYS A 26 2.85 32.89 5.37
N PHE A 27 3.78 32.01 5.01
CA PHE A 27 4.02 30.74 5.69
C PHE A 27 5.24 30.76 6.62
N SER A 28 5.75 31.93 6.98
CA SER A 28 6.97 32.09 7.80
C SER A 28 6.88 31.39 9.15
N LYS A 29 5.71 31.40 9.79
CA LYS A 29 5.46 30.70 11.07
C LYS A 29 5.52 29.18 10.88
N ILE A 30 4.84 28.66 9.86
CA ILE A 30 4.80 27.21 9.55
C ILE A 30 6.20 26.72 9.16
N LYS A 31 6.96 27.52 8.40
CA LYS A 31 8.34 27.18 8.02
C LYS A 31 9.23 26.88 9.21
N LYS A 32 9.07 27.59 10.31
CA LYS A 32 9.84 27.38 11.56
C LYS A 32 9.44 26.10 12.29
N MET A 33 8.24 25.55 12.01
CA MET A 33 7.69 24.38 12.67
C MET A 33 7.95 23.08 11.89
N ILE A 34 8.39 23.18 10.62
CA ILE A 34 8.62 22.02 9.75
C ILE A 34 10.09 21.82 9.52
N SER A 35 10.58 20.62 9.82
CA SER A 35 11.90 20.15 9.42
C SER A 35 11.77 18.82 8.70
N ILE A 36 12.35 18.73 7.49
CA ILE A 36 12.40 17.49 6.71
C ILE A 36 13.86 17.09 6.64
N VAL A 37 14.15 15.87 7.11
CA VAL A 37 15.51 15.34 7.16
C VAL A 37 15.63 14.07 6.37
N LYS A 38 16.75 13.90 5.67
CA LYS A 38 17.12 12.67 4.96
C LYS A 38 18.47 12.21 5.49
N TYR A 39 18.53 11.03 6.03
CA TYR A 39 19.78 10.43 6.49
C TYR A 39 19.76 8.92 6.26
N LYS A 40 20.94 8.33 6.07
CA LYS A 40 21.11 6.89 6.02
C LYS A 40 20.73 6.29 7.38
N GLU A 41 20.53 4.99 7.43
CA GLU A 41 20.23 4.30 8.69
C GLU A 41 21.30 4.67 9.73
N ASN A 42 20.87 5.39 10.73
CA ASN A 42 21.70 5.83 11.85
C ASN A 42 20.85 5.80 13.11
N ASP A 43 21.10 4.80 13.92
CA ASP A 43 20.33 4.56 15.13
C ASP A 43 20.53 5.64 16.18
N ASP A 44 21.75 6.20 16.30
CA ASP A 44 22.04 7.20 17.32
C ASP A 44 21.31 8.52 17.03
N PHE A 45 21.26 8.91 15.75
CA PHE A 45 20.47 10.09 15.38
C PHE A 45 18.97 9.85 15.61
N THR A 46 18.47 8.67 15.26
CA THR A 46 17.04 8.31 15.47
C THR A 46 16.72 8.22 16.96
N LYS A 47 17.60 7.67 17.79
CA LYS A 47 17.48 7.66 19.26
C LYS A 47 17.43 9.07 19.84
N LYS A 48 18.33 9.95 19.39
CA LYS A 48 18.37 11.34 19.86
C LYS A 48 17.07 12.08 19.46
N MET A 49 16.60 11.91 18.25
CA MET A 49 15.30 12.48 17.84
C MET A 49 14.14 11.92 18.67
N SER A 50 14.15 10.61 18.94
CA SER A 50 13.12 9.98 19.77
C SER A 50 13.09 10.49 21.20
N SER A 51 14.26 10.76 21.79
CA SER A 51 14.37 11.21 23.18
C SER A 51 13.85 12.63 23.45
N VAL A 52 13.64 13.43 22.38
CA VAL A 52 13.15 14.82 22.49
C VAL A 52 11.75 15.02 21.93
N CYS A 53 11.12 13.98 21.40
CA CYS A 53 9.80 14.08 20.80
C CYS A 53 8.68 13.94 21.84
N ASP A 54 7.64 14.76 21.74
CA ASP A 54 6.39 14.61 22.48
C ASP A 54 5.49 13.52 21.87
N ALA A 55 5.61 13.30 20.55
CA ALA A 55 4.92 12.24 19.84
C ALA A 55 5.77 11.74 18.66
N ARG A 56 5.72 10.42 18.41
CA ARG A 56 6.32 9.80 17.23
C ARG A 56 5.25 9.18 16.36
N LEU A 57 5.23 9.54 15.08
CA LEU A 57 4.49 8.81 14.06
C LEU A 57 5.46 7.84 13.38
N ILE A 58 5.27 6.55 13.60
CA ILE A 58 6.15 5.50 13.11
C ILE A 58 5.44 4.75 11.98
N TRP A 59 5.97 4.88 10.78
CA TRP A 59 5.46 4.22 9.59
C TRP A 59 6.52 3.28 9.04
N GLY A 60 6.20 2.02 8.90
CA GLY A 60 7.12 1.01 8.37
C GLY A 60 6.69 -0.42 8.68
N GLY A 61 7.50 -1.37 8.23
CA GLY A 61 7.32 -2.78 8.56
C GLY A 61 7.51 -3.06 10.05
N ASN A 62 6.98 -4.19 10.50
CA ASN A 62 6.94 -4.57 11.92
C ASN A 62 8.32 -4.54 12.58
N GLU A 63 9.38 -4.96 11.88
CA GLU A 63 10.76 -4.92 12.42
C GLU A 63 11.22 -3.49 12.69
N THR A 64 11.01 -2.58 11.74
CA THR A 64 11.36 -1.16 11.90
C THR A 64 10.58 -0.52 13.05
N ILE A 65 9.30 -0.83 13.17
CA ILE A 65 8.45 -0.32 14.23
C ILE A 65 8.96 -0.80 15.58
N ASN A 66 9.22 -2.10 15.72
CA ASN A 66 9.73 -2.68 16.96
C ASN A 66 11.09 -2.09 17.34
N LYS A 67 11.98 -1.91 16.36
CA LYS A 67 13.28 -1.27 16.58
C LYS A 67 13.12 0.16 17.13
N ILE A 68 12.28 0.99 16.49
CA ILE A 68 12.09 2.39 16.90
C ILE A 68 11.36 2.49 18.24
N LYS A 69 10.40 1.61 18.50
CA LYS A 69 9.70 1.56 19.81
C LYS A 69 10.65 1.34 20.99
N ASN A 70 11.70 0.57 20.79
CA ASN A 70 12.69 0.30 21.83
C ASN A 70 13.61 1.50 22.12
N PHE A 71 13.57 2.56 21.33
CA PHE A 71 14.35 3.76 21.62
C PHE A 71 13.67 4.55 22.73
N LYS A 72 14.48 4.99 23.70
CA LYS A 72 14.02 5.79 24.84
C LYS A 72 13.32 7.07 24.35
N THR A 73 12.20 7.39 24.96
CA THR A 73 11.42 8.61 24.75
C THR A 73 11.23 9.35 26.07
N GLN A 74 10.64 10.53 26.00
CA GLN A 74 10.16 11.21 27.22
C GLN A 74 8.98 10.45 27.83
N GLU A 75 8.80 10.53 29.12
CA GLU A 75 7.76 9.77 29.88
C GLU A 75 6.34 10.01 29.37
N ARG A 76 6.04 11.24 28.90
CA ARG A 76 4.72 11.62 28.39
C ARG A 76 4.58 11.43 26.87
N SER A 77 5.63 10.99 26.19
CA SER A 77 5.62 10.80 24.75
C SER A 77 4.62 9.73 24.31
N LYS A 78 4.00 9.94 23.15
CA LYS A 78 3.04 9.00 22.54
C LYS A 78 3.55 8.46 21.21
N ASP A 79 3.33 7.18 20.98
CA ASP A 79 3.60 6.54 19.69
C ASP A 79 2.29 6.32 18.93
N VAL A 80 2.24 6.83 17.71
CA VAL A 80 1.21 6.52 16.72
C VAL A 80 1.83 5.62 15.66
N ILE A 81 1.35 4.40 15.56
CA ILE A 81 1.98 3.34 14.78
C ILE A 81 1.15 3.01 13.57
N PHE A 82 1.81 3.02 12.41
CA PHE A 82 1.27 2.59 11.13
C PHE A 82 2.04 1.35 10.64
N ALA A 83 1.65 0.20 11.17
CA ALA A 83 2.23 -1.09 10.82
C ALA A 83 1.70 -1.60 9.48
N ASP A 84 2.36 -2.63 8.95
CA ASP A 84 1.83 -3.40 7.84
C ASP A 84 0.43 -3.93 8.17
N ARG A 85 -0.49 -3.78 7.22
CA ARG A 85 -1.86 -4.26 7.35
C ARG A 85 -2.16 -5.28 6.27
N TYR A 86 -2.95 -6.27 6.62
CA TYR A 86 -3.51 -7.23 5.69
C TYR A 86 -4.96 -6.85 5.42
N SER A 87 -5.21 -6.26 4.28
CA SER A 87 -6.55 -5.86 3.87
C SER A 87 -7.20 -6.96 3.04
N PHE A 88 -8.51 -7.12 3.19
CA PHE A 88 -9.31 -8.04 2.40
C PHE A 88 -10.59 -7.37 1.94
N SER A 89 -11.20 -7.91 0.90
CA SER A 89 -12.52 -7.50 0.44
C SER A 89 -13.50 -8.68 0.47
N ILE A 90 -14.78 -8.35 0.67
CA ILE A 90 -15.87 -9.33 0.64
C ILE A 90 -16.72 -9.00 -0.58
N ILE A 91 -16.92 -10.01 -1.45
CA ILE A 91 -17.71 -9.85 -2.67
C ILE A 91 -18.87 -10.83 -2.65
N ASN A 92 -20.09 -10.29 -2.80
CA ASN A 92 -21.28 -11.14 -2.93
C ASN A 92 -21.45 -11.57 -4.40
N SER A 93 -21.40 -12.88 -4.64
CA SER A 93 -21.46 -13.48 -5.97
C SER A 93 -22.80 -13.25 -6.69
N GLU A 94 -23.89 -13.20 -5.95
CA GLU A 94 -25.22 -12.96 -6.55
C GLU A 94 -25.35 -11.53 -7.06
N LYS A 95 -24.75 -10.57 -6.36
CA LYS A 95 -24.68 -9.19 -6.82
C LYS A 95 -23.89 -9.07 -8.13
N ILE A 96 -22.71 -9.71 -8.19
CA ILE A 96 -21.90 -9.72 -9.43
C ILE A 96 -22.68 -10.29 -10.62
N LEU A 97 -23.47 -11.34 -10.39
CA LEU A 97 -24.25 -11.98 -11.45
C LEU A 97 -25.48 -11.18 -11.87
N LYS A 98 -26.07 -10.42 -10.95
CA LYS A 98 -27.25 -9.56 -11.19
C LYS A 98 -26.89 -8.21 -11.74
N ASN A 99 -25.70 -7.68 -11.46
CA ASN A 99 -25.29 -6.38 -11.94
C ASN A 99 -25.35 -6.29 -13.47
N ASP A 100 -25.91 -5.20 -13.95
CA ASP A 100 -25.85 -4.83 -15.36
C ASP A 100 -24.40 -4.48 -15.77
N SER A 101 -24.20 -4.16 -17.04
CA SER A 101 -22.86 -3.84 -17.56
C SER A 101 -22.26 -2.58 -16.96
N PHE A 102 -23.08 -1.57 -16.66
CA PHE A 102 -22.63 -0.30 -16.09
C PHE A 102 -22.22 -0.45 -14.63
N GLU A 103 -23.04 -1.11 -13.82
CA GLU A 103 -22.75 -1.37 -12.40
C GLU A 103 -21.50 -2.22 -12.23
N LEU A 104 -21.35 -3.25 -13.08
CA LEU A 104 -20.16 -4.08 -13.06
C LEU A 104 -18.92 -3.28 -13.46
N ASP A 105 -18.96 -2.49 -14.52
CA ASP A 105 -17.83 -1.65 -14.95
C ASP A 105 -17.42 -0.64 -13.86
N LEU A 106 -18.39 -0.03 -13.19
CA LEU A 106 -18.12 0.87 -12.07
C LEU A 106 -17.43 0.15 -10.91
N LEU A 107 -17.90 -1.04 -10.55
CA LEU A 107 -17.27 -1.87 -9.51
C LEU A 107 -15.83 -2.25 -9.88
N LEU A 108 -15.61 -2.68 -11.11
CA LEU A 108 -14.29 -3.05 -11.60
C LEU A 108 -13.32 -1.88 -11.63
N LYS A 109 -13.77 -0.69 -12.02
CA LYS A 109 -12.97 0.55 -11.95
C LYS A 109 -12.58 0.91 -10.52
N ARG A 110 -13.48 0.78 -9.56
CA ARG A 110 -13.19 1.00 -8.14
C ARG A 110 -12.19 -0.03 -7.62
N PHE A 111 -12.40 -1.30 -7.94
CA PHE A 111 -11.47 -2.36 -7.57
C PHE A 111 -10.08 -2.16 -8.20
N TYR A 112 -10.03 -1.71 -9.45
CA TYR A 112 -8.78 -1.33 -10.11
C TYR A 112 -8.04 -0.21 -9.34
N ASN A 113 -8.77 0.83 -8.91
CA ASN A 113 -8.17 1.93 -8.16
C ASN A 113 -7.62 1.47 -6.81
N ASP A 114 -8.29 0.53 -6.14
CA ASP A 114 -7.88 0.01 -4.83
C ASP A 114 -6.69 -0.96 -4.94
N THR A 115 -6.45 -1.53 -6.11
CA THR A 115 -5.41 -2.56 -6.32
C THR A 115 -4.30 -2.12 -7.24
N TYR A 116 -4.61 -1.86 -8.50
CA TYR A 116 -3.61 -1.69 -9.57
C TYR A 116 -3.01 -0.29 -9.63
N LEU A 117 -3.75 0.75 -9.24
CA LEU A 117 -3.28 2.13 -9.33
C LEU A 117 -1.98 2.37 -8.53
N VAL A 118 -1.80 1.64 -7.45
CA VAL A 118 -0.63 1.69 -6.57
C VAL A 118 0.13 0.36 -6.51
N ASP A 119 -0.06 -0.48 -7.51
CA ASP A 119 0.59 -1.80 -7.66
C ASP A 119 0.45 -2.70 -6.41
N GLN A 120 -0.74 -2.71 -5.81
CA GLN A 120 -1.07 -3.42 -4.56
C GLN A 120 -0.20 -3.04 -3.33
N ASN A 121 0.53 -1.93 -3.40
CA ASN A 121 1.41 -1.49 -2.32
C ASN A 121 0.72 -0.63 -1.26
N ALA A 122 -0.52 -0.18 -1.49
CA ALA A 122 -1.27 0.52 -0.46
C ALA A 122 -1.69 -0.42 0.67
N CYS A 123 -1.66 0.07 1.90
CA CYS A 123 -2.13 -0.70 3.06
C CYS A 123 -3.63 -1.05 2.98
N SER A 124 -4.41 -0.32 2.17
CA SER A 124 -5.82 -0.57 1.90
C SER A 124 -6.06 -1.51 0.72
N SER A 125 -5.04 -1.83 -0.08
CA SER A 125 -5.20 -2.75 -1.21
C SER A 125 -5.54 -4.16 -0.72
N PRO A 126 -6.64 -4.76 -1.19
CA PRO A 126 -7.03 -6.09 -0.75
C PRO A 126 -6.05 -7.16 -1.28
N ARG A 127 -5.52 -7.94 -0.37
CA ARG A 127 -4.66 -9.11 -0.65
C ARG A 127 -5.43 -10.42 -0.65
N LEU A 128 -6.66 -10.38 -0.17
CA LEU A 128 -7.56 -11.52 -0.10
C LEU A 128 -8.97 -11.08 -0.49
N ILE A 129 -9.67 -11.91 -1.27
CA ILE A 129 -11.08 -11.72 -1.58
C ILE A 129 -11.87 -12.89 -1.03
N ILE A 130 -12.82 -12.58 -0.17
CA ILE A 130 -13.78 -13.54 0.39
C ILE A 130 -15.05 -13.47 -0.45
N TRP A 131 -15.41 -14.59 -1.06
CA TRP A 131 -16.62 -14.70 -1.86
C TRP A 131 -17.76 -15.27 -1.03
N THR A 132 -18.91 -14.61 -1.09
CA THR A 132 -20.14 -15.04 -0.38
C THR A 132 -21.28 -15.26 -1.36
N GLY A 133 -22.35 -15.93 -0.92
CA GLY A 133 -23.54 -16.22 -1.72
C GLY A 133 -23.44 -17.47 -2.58
N LYS A 134 -24.38 -17.63 -3.52
CA LYS A 134 -24.50 -18.82 -4.39
C LYS A 134 -23.81 -18.61 -5.73
N LYS A 135 -23.51 -19.70 -6.45
CA LYS A 135 -22.90 -19.66 -7.80
C LYS A 135 -21.55 -18.94 -7.85
N ILE A 136 -20.75 -19.06 -6.80
CA ILE A 136 -19.46 -18.37 -6.61
C ILE A 136 -18.54 -18.53 -7.84
N ASN A 137 -18.36 -19.74 -8.35
CA ASN A 137 -17.45 -20.01 -9.48
C ASN A 137 -17.86 -19.23 -10.76
N LYS A 138 -19.17 -19.12 -11.01
CA LYS A 138 -19.68 -18.35 -12.16
C LYS A 138 -19.40 -16.85 -11.98
N ALA A 139 -19.61 -16.34 -10.76
CA ALA A 139 -19.35 -14.96 -10.43
C ALA A 139 -17.85 -14.63 -10.50
N LYS A 140 -16.97 -15.48 -9.96
CA LYS A 140 -15.52 -15.36 -10.07
C LYS A 140 -15.09 -15.29 -11.53
N LYS A 141 -15.55 -16.19 -12.37
CA LYS A 141 -15.19 -16.21 -13.79
C LYS A 141 -15.60 -14.92 -14.49
N LYS A 142 -16.84 -14.44 -14.27
CA LYS A 142 -17.33 -13.16 -14.81
C LYS A 142 -16.44 -12.00 -14.33
N PHE A 143 -16.23 -11.86 -13.03
CA PHE A 143 -15.48 -10.77 -12.43
C PHE A 143 -14.02 -10.71 -12.92
N TRP A 144 -13.30 -11.83 -12.85
CA TRP A 144 -11.89 -11.87 -13.24
C TRP A 144 -11.69 -11.70 -14.74
N SER A 145 -12.59 -12.24 -15.58
CA SER A 145 -12.53 -12.03 -17.02
C SER A 145 -12.70 -10.56 -17.40
N GLU A 146 -13.70 -9.89 -16.83
CA GLU A 146 -13.94 -8.47 -17.12
C GLU A 146 -12.85 -7.57 -16.50
N LEU A 147 -12.39 -7.88 -15.30
CA LEU A 147 -11.26 -7.18 -14.68
C LEU A 147 -9.99 -7.31 -15.52
N SER A 148 -9.69 -8.50 -16.04
CA SER A 148 -8.54 -8.73 -16.90
C SER A 148 -8.57 -7.85 -18.16
N LYS A 149 -9.74 -7.68 -18.78
CA LYS A 149 -9.90 -6.78 -19.94
C LYS A 149 -9.62 -5.31 -19.57
N LEU A 150 -10.07 -4.88 -18.38
CA LEU A 150 -9.85 -3.52 -17.90
C LEU A 150 -8.36 -3.30 -17.59
N VAL A 151 -7.74 -4.23 -16.87
CA VAL A 151 -6.34 -4.15 -16.44
C VAL A 151 -5.41 -4.15 -17.65
N SER A 152 -5.61 -5.05 -18.61
CA SER A 152 -4.78 -5.13 -19.83
C SER A 152 -4.78 -3.85 -20.67
N LYS A 153 -5.83 -3.03 -20.57
CA LYS A 153 -5.94 -1.75 -21.27
C LYS A 153 -5.29 -0.58 -20.54
N LYS A 154 -5.22 -0.64 -19.22
CA LYS A 154 -4.87 0.53 -18.40
C LYS A 154 -3.58 0.38 -17.61
N TYR A 155 -3.18 -0.85 -17.33
CA TYR A 155 -2.09 -1.13 -16.43
C TYR A 155 -0.86 -1.54 -17.23
N ASP A 156 0.11 -0.64 -17.28
CA ASP A 156 1.41 -0.91 -17.86
C ASP A 156 2.29 -1.58 -16.79
N LEU A 157 2.50 -2.89 -16.93
CA LEU A 157 3.28 -3.69 -15.99
C LEU A 157 4.68 -3.93 -16.56
N PRO A 158 5.73 -3.36 -15.94
CA PRO A 158 7.11 -3.65 -16.31
C PRO A 158 7.41 -5.16 -16.20
N GLU A 159 8.23 -5.69 -17.11
CA GLU A 159 8.58 -7.13 -17.14
C GLU A 159 9.13 -7.63 -15.80
N VAL A 160 9.94 -6.84 -15.13
CA VAL A 160 10.48 -7.14 -13.78
C VAL A 160 9.35 -7.34 -12.78
N ALA A 161 8.31 -6.51 -12.82
CA ALA A 161 7.18 -6.61 -11.89
C ALA A 161 6.32 -7.87 -12.15
N VAL A 162 6.29 -8.40 -13.38
CA VAL A 162 5.67 -9.71 -13.68
C VAL A 162 6.38 -10.83 -12.91
N VAL A 163 7.72 -10.84 -12.96
CA VAL A 163 8.54 -11.82 -12.25
C VAL A 163 8.37 -11.71 -10.75
N ASP A 164 8.35 -10.49 -10.22
CA ASP A 164 8.16 -10.22 -8.80
C ASP A 164 6.78 -10.71 -8.32
N LYS A 165 5.71 -10.40 -9.06
CA LYS A 165 4.36 -10.87 -8.73
C LYS A 165 4.27 -12.39 -8.73
N PHE A 166 4.84 -13.05 -9.72
CA PHE A 166 4.86 -14.51 -9.77
C PHE A 166 5.69 -15.11 -8.63
N SER A 167 6.84 -14.54 -8.32
CA SER A 167 7.67 -14.96 -7.20
C SER A 167 6.96 -14.79 -5.85
N HIS A 168 6.20 -13.70 -5.67
CA HIS A 168 5.35 -13.52 -4.49
C HIS A 168 4.26 -14.57 -4.40
N LEU A 169 3.57 -14.87 -5.51
CA LEU A 169 2.57 -15.94 -5.54
C LEU A 169 3.17 -17.28 -5.11
N CYS A 170 4.33 -17.67 -5.67
CA CYS A 170 5.01 -18.91 -5.30
C CYS A 170 5.34 -18.96 -3.80
N LYS A 171 5.86 -17.85 -3.25
CA LYS A 171 6.15 -17.76 -1.81
C LYS A 171 4.90 -17.90 -0.94
N GLU A 172 3.79 -17.29 -1.35
CA GLU A 172 2.54 -17.40 -0.61
C GLU A 172 1.94 -18.82 -0.68
N ILE A 173 2.03 -19.50 -1.82
CA ILE A 173 1.60 -20.89 -1.95
C ILE A 173 2.43 -21.81 -1.05
N ILE A 174 3.75 -21.62 -1.00
CA ILE A 174 4.65 -22.43 -0.15
C ILE A 174 4.35 -22.22 1.33
N LYS A 175 4.08 -20.97 1.73
CA LYS A 175 3.78 -20.64 3.13
C LYS A 175 2.39 -21.10 3.59
N ASN A 176 1.46 -21.22 2.66
CA ASN A 176 0.06 -21.48 2.97
C ASN A 176 -0.41 -22.83 2.39
N PRO A 177 -0.23 -23.94 3.10
CA PRO A 177 -0.62 -25.28 2.61
C PRO A 177 -2.14 -25.44 2.36
N ILE A 178 -2.93 -24.45 2.77
CA ILE A 178 -4.37 -24.39 2.49
C ILE A 178 -4.66 -24.06 1.02
N VAL A 179 -3.70 -23.42 0.33
CA VAL A 179 -3.84 -23.08 -1.10
C VAL A 179 -3.70 -24.37 -1.93
N LYS A 180 -4.83 -24.89 -2.41
CA LYS A 180 -4.88 -26.15 -3.17
C LYS A 180 -4.79 -25.94 -4.69
N LYS A 181 -5.11 -24.75 -5.17
CA LYS A 181 -5.19 -24.45 -6.60
C LYS A 181 -4.99 -22.96 -6.84
N PHE A 182 -4.31 -22.63 -7.92
CA PHE A 182 -4.31 -21.28 -8.47
C PHE A 182 -4.75 -21.31 -9.94
N GLU A 183 -5.27 -20.20 -10.44
CA GLU A 183 -5.68 -20.03 -11.83
C GLU A 183 -5.06 -18.74 -12.36
N LYS A 184 -4.43 -18.83 -13.52
CA LYS A 184 -3.87 -17.68 -14.22
C LYS A 184 -4.90 -17.13 -15.21
N PHE A 185 -5.35 -15.91 -15.02
CA PHE A 185 -6.23 -15.20 -15.96
C PHE A 185 -5.46 -14.33 -16.95
N SER A 186 -4.31 -13.79 -16.53
CA SER A 186 -3.41 -13.00 -17.36
C SER A 186 -2.04 -12.87 -16.66
N ASN A 187 -1.10 -12.13 -17.24
CA ASN A 187 0.15 -11.79 -16.54
C ASN A 187 -0.07 -10.82 -15.36
N TYR A 188 -1.26 -10.31 -15.19
CA TYR A 188 -1.64 -9.34 -14.15
C TYR A 188 -2.48 -9.97 -13.03
N ILE A 189 -3.06 -11.15 -13.26
CA ILE A 189 -4.02 -11.80 -12.34
C ILE A 189 -3.71 -13.29 -12.27
N TYR A 190 -3.39 -13.74 -11.07
CA TYR A 190 -3.15 -15.15 -10.75
C TYR A 190 -4.14 -15.61 -9.71
#